data_8398e98dc861d7244efccec83b467191
#
_entry.id   8398e98dc861d7244efccec83b467191
#
_cell.length_a   1.000
_cell.length_b   1.000
_cell.length_c   1.000
_cell.angle_alpha   90.00
_cell.angle_beta   90.00
_cell.angle_gamma   90.00
#
_symmetry.space_group_name_H-M   'P 1'
#
loop_
_entity.id
_entity.type
_entity.pdbx_description
1 polymer ?
#
loop_
_entity_poly.entity_id
_entity_poly.type
_entity_poly.pdbx_seq_one_letter_code
_entity_poly.pdbx_strand_id
1 'polypeptide(L)'
;MRRLTDFAKRYPFSLLISAAILYVSLSRPPGLVILFTHSDWLIHFAMYLIFCIMVWCEYYKSHAKPNYKAIFWGAVAAPAIFSGVVEFMQSLLTSYRSADYADFLFNVSGVLFAALIGKFVIEPLFSSRK
;
A
#
# COMPACT_ATOMS: atom_id res chain seq x y z
N MET A 1 -15.34 -18.21 -5.71
CA MET A 1 -15.79 -16.99 -6.39
C MET A 1 -16.46 -15.98 -5.45
N ARG A 2 -17.47 -16.35 -4.67
CA ARG A 2 -18.17 -15.42 -3.74
C ARG A 2 -17.20 -14.68 -2.79
N ARG A 3 -16.19 -15.36 -2.22
CA ARG A 3 -15.23 -14.74 -1.30
C ARG A 3 -14.37 -13.66 -1.96
N LEU A 4 -13.98 -13.82 -3.22
CA LEU A 4 -13.20 -12.83 -3.96
C LEU A 4 -14.03 -11.60 -4.31
N THR A 5 -15.29 -11.80 -4.71
CA THR A 5 -16.20 -10.69 -4.99
C THR A 5 -16.56 -9.91 -3.74
N ASP A 6 -16.71 -10.60 -2.61
CA ASP A 6 -16.96 -9.94 -1.32
C ASP A 6 -15.75 -9.13 -0.85
N PHE A 7 -14.55 -9.67 -1.05
CA PHE A 7 -13.30 -8.96 -0.76
C PHE A 7 -13.17 -7.71 -1.63
N ALA A 8 -13.39 -7.83 -2.94
CA ALA A 8 -13.31 -6.69 -3.87
C ALA A 8 -14.34 -5.60 -3.54
N LYS A 9 -15.52 -5.98 -3.06
CA LYS A 9 -16.54 -5.00 -2.60
C LYS A 9 -16.15 -4.29 -1.31
N ARG A 10 -15.36 -4.93 -0.45
CA ARG A 10 -14.91 -4.34 0.83
C ARG A 10 -13.70 -3.42 0.66
N TYR A 11 -12.85 -3.71 -0.33
CA TYR A 11 -11.57 -3.01 -0.53
C TYR A 11 -11.41 -2.44 -1.94
N PRO A 12 -12.42 -1.73 -2.49
CA PRO A 12 -12.38 -1.27 -3.88
C PRO A 12 -11.26 -0.25 -4.14
N PHE A 13 -11.05 0.70 -3.24
CA PHE A 13 -10.02 1.74 -3.40
C PHE A 13 -8.62 1.20 -3.14
N SER A 14 -8.45 0.31 -2.18
CA SER A 14 -7.16 -0.35 -1.94
C SER A 14 -6.74 -1.18 -3.15
N LEU A 15 -7.66 -1.90 -3.77
CA LEU A 15 -7.39 -2.66 -5.00
C LEU A 15 -7.03 -1.73 -6.17
N LEU A 16 -7.74 -0.62 -6.31
CA LEU A 16 -7.46 0.38 -7.34
C LEU A 16 -6.06 0.98 -7.16
N ILE A 17 -5.70 1.35 -5.92
CA ILE A 17 -4.39 1.91 -5.62
C ILE A 17 -3.28 0.88 -5.83
N SER A 18 -3.49 -0.39 -5.43
CA SER A 18 -2.51 -1.45 -5.66
C SER A 18 -2.26 -1.68 -7.17
N ALA A 19 -3.32 -1.65 -7.98
CA ALA A 19 -3.19 -1.73 -9.43
C ALA A 19 -2.45 -0.52 -10.02
N ALA A 20 -2.71 0.67 -9.51
CA ALA A 20 -2.00 1.89 -9.90
C ALA A 20 -0.51 1.82 -9.53
N ILE A 21 -0.18 1.32 -8.34
CA ILE A 21 1.21 1.09 -7.90
C ILE A 21 1.92 0.14 -8.87
N LEU A 22 1.30 -1.00 -9.20
CA LEU A 22 1.86 -1.94 -10.17
C LEU A 22 2.10 -1.28 -11.53
N TYR A 23 1.12 -0.54 -12.03
CA TYR A 23 1.24 0.14 -13.31
C TYR A 23 2.39 1.14 -13.33
N VAL A 24 2.44 2.04 -12.33
CA VAL A 24 3.48 3.07 -12.22
C VAL A 24 4.86 2.44 -11.99
N SER A 25 4.93 1.35 -11.23
CA SER A 25 6.19 0.69 -10.90
C SER A 25 6.77 -0.10 -12.07
N LEU A 26 5.94 -0.74 -12.89
CA LEU A 26 6.37 -1.60 -13.99
C LEU A 26 6.39 -0.89 -15.34
N SER A 27 5.63 0.18 -15.51
CA SER A 27 5.67 1.04 -16.68
C SER A 27 6.41 2.34 -16.34
N ARG A 28 6.96 2.99 -17.35
CA ARG A 28 7.64 4.28 -17.20
C ARG A 28 6.88 5.32 -18.02
N PRO A 29 5.74 5.85 -17.50
CA PRO A 29 4.97 6.83 -18.26
C PRO A 29 5.81 8.07 -18.54
N PRO A 30 5.82 8.58 -19.79
CA PRO A 30 6.50 9.82 -20.12
C PRO A 30 5.92 10.96 -19.26
N GLY A 31 6.64 11.75 -18.61
CA GLY A 31 6.20 12.84 -17.73
C GLY A 31 6.27 12.53 -16.23
N LEU A 32 6.20 11.26 -15.81
CA LEU A 32 6.50 10.89 -14.43
C LEU A 32 8.01 10.73 -14.20
N VAL A 33 8.79 10.58 -15.25
CA VAL A 33 10.25 10.42 -15.19
C VAL A 33 10.94 11.58 -14.46
N ILE A 34 10.43 12.79 -14.65
CA ILE A 34 11.01 14.01 -14.02
C ILE A 34 10.75 14.01 -12.50
N LEU A 35 9.60 13.53 -12.07
CA LEU A 35 9.25 13.43 -10.66
C LEU A 35 10.08 12.37 -9.91
N PHE A 36 10.49 11.31 -10.59
CA PHE A 36 11.19 10.17 -10.00
C PHE A 36 12.72 10.37 -9.93
N THR A 37 13.30 11.38 -10.58
CA THR A 37 14.77 11.52 -10.65
C THR A 37 15.43 12.10 -9.40
N HIS A 38 14.71 12.88 -8.58
CA HIS A 38 15.30 13.57 -7.41
C HIS A 38 14.63 13.29 -6.07
N SER A 39 13.45 12.66 -6.05
CA SER A 39 12.66 12.43 -4.83
C SER A 39 12.03 11.02 -4.82
N ASP A 40 12.73 10.04 -5.36
CA ASP A 40 12.24 8.68 -5.56
C ASP A 40 11.81 8.03 -4.23
N TRP A 41 12.63 8.14 -3.21
CA TRP A 41 12.35 7.61 -1.88
C TRP A 41 11.10 8.23 -1.24
N LEU A 42 10.87 9.53 -1.42
CA LEU A 42 9.68 10.21 -0.89
C LEU A 42 8.40 9.73 -1.59
N ILE A 43 8.48 9.49 -2.88
CA ILE A 43 7.36 8.95 -3.66
C ILE A 43 7.02 7.53 -3.22
N HIS A 44 8.01 6.67 -3.03
CA HIS A 44 7.83 5.32 -2.51
C HIS A 44 7.17 5.33 -1.13
N PHE A 45 7.67 6.14 -0.21
CA PHE A 45 7.07 6.33 1.10
C PHE A 45 5.61 6.79 1.00
N ALA A 46 5.34 7.83 0.21
CA ALA A 46 4.00 8.41 0.07
C ALA A 46 3.00 7.43 -0.57
N MET A 47 3.42 6.69 -1.60
CA MET A 47 2.56 5.69 -2.26
C MET A 47 2.08 4.63 -1.28
N TYR A 48 2.99 4.04 -0.52
CA TYR A 48 2.65 2.98 0.44
C TYR A 48 1.94 3.52 1.68
N LEU A 49 2.25 4.75 2.09
CA LEU A 49 1.51 5.44 3.15
C LEU A 49 0.03 5.59 2.77
N ILE A 50 -0.25 6.15 1.60
CA ILE A 50 -1.62 6.37 1.11
C ILE A 50 -2.33 5.04 0.89
N PHE A 51 -1.67 4.08 0.28
CA PHE A 51 -2.20 2.74 0.07
C PHE A 51 -2.66 2.09 1.38
N CYS A 52 -1.79 2.06 2.37
CA CYS A 52 -2.09 1.44 3.66
C CYS A 52 -3.12 2.21 4.47
N ILE A 53 -3.11 3.55 4.45
CA ILE A 53 -4.18 4.35 5.06
C ILE A 53 -5.54 3.97 4.47
N MET A 54 -5.62 3.79 3.16
CA MET A 54 -6.87 3.36 2.53
C MET A 54 -7.30 1.97 2.99
N VAL A 55 -6.35 1.02 3.10
CA VAL A 55 -6.64 -0.33 3.63
C VAL A 55 -7.21 -0.24 5.06
N TRP A 56 -6.61 0.58 5.93
CA TRP A 56 -7.11 0.81 7.29
C TRP A 56 -8.53 1.39 7.29
N CYS A 57 -8.79 2.40 6.47
CA CYS A 57 -10.12 3.02 6.37
C CYS A 57 -11.18 2.02 5.88
N GLU A 58 -10.88 1.26 4.84
CA GLU A 58 -11.80 0.27 4.29
C GLU A 58 -12.02 -0.90 5.26
N TYR A 59 -11.00 -1.29 6.00
CA TYR A 59 -11.14 -2.30 7.04
C TYR A 59 -12.16 -1.87 8.09
N TYR A 60 -12.00 -0.68 8.67
CA TYR A 60 -12.90 -0.19 9.72
C TYR A 60 -14.30 0.15 9.21
N LYS A 61 -14.46 0.48 7.93
CA LYS A 61 -15.79 0.59 7.31
C LYS A 61 -16.51 -0.75 7.23
N SER A 62 -15.77 -1.84 7.02
CA SER A 62 -16.32 -3.16 6.72
C SER A 62 -16.47 -4.05 7.95
N HIS A 63 -15.87 -3.69 9.09
CA HIS A 63 -15.83 -4.53 10.28
C HIS A 63 -16.29 -3.77 11.52
N ALA A 64 -17.24 -4.36 12.25
CA ALA A 64 -17.79 -3.77 13.47
C ALA A 64 -16.81 -3.80 14.66
N LYS A 65 -15.95 -4.84 14.70
CA LYS A 65 -14.93 -5.00 15.74
C LYS A 65 -13.56 -5.25 15.12
N PRO A 66 -12.50 -4.64 15.66
CA PRO A 66 -11.15 -4.86 15.13
C PRO A 66 -10.66 -6.29 15.45
N ASN A 67 -10.10 -6.93 14.44
CA ASN A 67 -9.31 -8.14 14.59
C ASN A 67 -7.86 -7.78 14.26
N TYR A 68 -7.05 -7.56 15.29
CA TYR A 68 -5.68 -7.08 15.12
C TYR A 68 -4.78 -8.06 14.36
N LYS A 69 -5.05 -9.36 14.44
CA LYS A 69 -4.35 -10.36 13.65
C LYS A 69 -4.65 -10.19 12.15
N ALA A 70 -5.92 -9.98 11.80
CA ALA A 70 -6.31 -9.72 10.42
C ALA A 70 -5.76 -8.38 9.90
N ILE A 71 -5.76 -7.35 10.73
CA ILE A 71 -5.17 -6.04 10.42
C ILE A 71 -3.67 -6.16 10.17
N PHE A 72 -2.95 -6.86 11.04
CA PHE A 72 -1.51 -7.07 10.86
C PHE A 72 -1.20 -7.72 9.52
N TRP A 73 -1.88 -8.82 9.19
CA TRP A 73 -1.64 -9.52 7.94
C TRP A 73 -2.11 -8.73 6.71
N GLY A 74 -3.24 -8.06 6.79
CA GLY A 74 -3.83 -7.34 5.66
C GLY A 74 -3.30 -5.93 5.43
N ALA A 75 -2.97 -5.20 6.49
CA ALA A 75 -2.58 -3.80 6.40
C ALA A 75 -1.09 -3.53 6.68
N VAL A 76 -0.34 -4.52 7.14
CA VAL A 76 1.10 -4.39 7.40
C VAL A 76 1.90 -5.43 6.61
N ALA A 77 1.69 -6.71 6.88
CA ALA A 77 2.48 -7.78 6.27
C ALA A 77 2.23 -7.89 4.76
N ALA A 78 0.98 -7.91 4.32
CA ALA A 78 0.65 -8.03 2.90
C ALA A 78 1.17 -6.86 2.05
N PRO A 79 1.00 -5.59 2.44
CA PRO A 79 1.61 -4.47 1.72
C PRO A 79 3.14 -4.51 1.69
N ALA A 80 3.78 -4.92 2.78
CA ALA A 80 5.24 -5.05 2.82
C ALA A 80 5.72 -6.15 1.86
N ILE A 81 5.07 -7.31 1.85
CA ILE A 81 5.36 -8.41 0.91
C ILE A 81 5.08 -7.96 -0.53
N PHE A 82 3.97 -7.28 -0.76
CA PHE A 82 3.63 -6.71 -2.07
C PHE A 82 4.73 -5.77 -2.58
N SER A 83 5.22 -4.89 -1.71
CA SER A 83 6.33 -3.99 -2.00
C SER A 83 7.59 -4.76 -2.44
N GLY A 84 7.97 -5.81 -1.72
CA GLY A 84 9.12 -6.65 -2.07
C GLY A 84 8.93 -7.36 -3.42
N VAL A 85 7.74 -7.88 -3.68
CA VAL A 85 7.41 -8.52 -4.97
C VAL A 85 7.48 -7.51 -6.11
N VAL A 86 6.94 -6.31 -5.94
CA VAL A 86 6.99 -5.26 -6.96
C VAL A 86 8.43 -4.86 -7.27
N GLU A 87 9.27 -4.65 -6.25
CA GLU A 87 10.70 -4.35 -6.44
C GLU A 87 11.42 -5.46 -7.20
N PHE A 88 11.16 -6.71 -6.84
CA PHE A 88 11.71 -7.86 -7.54
C PHE A 88 11.26 -7.92 -9.01
N MET A 89 9.96 -7.70 -9.27
CA MET A 89 9.44 -7.66 -10.64
C MET A 89 10.05 -6.51 -11.45
N GLN A 90 10.26 -5.35 -10.84
CA GLN A 90 10.96 -4.24 -11.51
C GLN A 90 12.35 -4.65 -11.97
N SER A 91 13.10 -5.35 -11.13
CA SER A 91 14.47 -5.80 -11.48
C SER A 91 14.48 -6.83 -12.61
N LEU A 92 13.44 -7.67 -12.72
CA LEU A 92 13.34 -8.69 -13.76
C LEU A 92 12.78 -8.16 -15.08
N LEU A 93 11.76 -7.29 -15.02
CA LEU A 93 10.95 -6.90 -16.18
C LEU A 93 11.39 -5.58 -16.79
N THR A 94 12.22 -4.79 -16.10
CA THR A 94 12.68 -3.49 -16.58
C THR A 94 14.20 -3.48 -16.68
N SER A 95 14.73 -3.05 -17.83
CA SER A 95 16.17 -2.93 -18.06
C SER A 95 16.79 -1.66 -17.47
N TYR A 96 15.97 -0.70 -17.07
CA TYR A 96 16.38 0.62 -16.60
C TYR A 96 16.32 0.80 -15.10
N ARG A 97 15.82 -0.20 -14.36
CA ARG A 97 15.77 -0.19 -12.90
C ARG A 97 16.33 -1.49 -12.32
N SER A 98 17.26 -1.34 -11.41
CA SER A 98 17.71 -2.42 -10.53
C SER A 98 16.89 -2.39 -9.24
N ALA A 99 16.74 -3.54 -8.59
CA ALA A 99 16.16 -3.60 -7.25
C ALA A 99 17.01 -2.75 -6.29
N ASP A 100 16.37 -1.81 -5.59
CA ASP A 100 17.03 -0.93 -4.64
C ASP A 100 16.48 -1.19 -3.24
N TYR A 101 17.37 -1.58 -2.32
CA TYR A 101 17.00 -1.77 -0.92
C TYR A 101 16.46 -0.51 -0.26
N ALA A 102 16.94 0.67 -0.67
CA ALA A 102 16.45 1.94 -0.17
C ALA A 102 14.97 2.14 -0.51
N ASP A 103 14.57 1.87 -1.74
CA ASP A 103 13.18 1.95 -2.19
C ASP A 103 12.27 1.01 -1.36
N PHE A 104 12.71 -0.22 -1.14
CA PHE A 104 11.99 -1.16 -0.29
C PHE A 104 11.86 -0.67 1.16
N LEU A 105 12.93 -0.13 1.73
CA LEU A 105 12.91 0.41 3.09
C LEU A 105 11.96 1.60 3.23
N PHE A 106 11.91 2.49 2.24
CA PHE A 106 10.96 3.60 2.26
C PHE A 106 9.52 3.15 2.05
N ASN A 107 9.27 2.12 1.23
CA ASN A 107 7.97 1.49 1.10
C ASN A 107 7.50 0.94 2.46
N VAL A 108 8.32 0.15 3.12
CA VAL A 108 8.02 -0.43 4.45
C VAL A 108 7.83 0.66 5.50
N SER A 109 8.63 1.72 5.46
CA SER A 109 8.47 2.87 6.36
C SER A 109 7.09 3.52 6.19
N GLY A 110 6.60 3.65 4.94
CA GLY A 110 5.25 4.12 4.65
C GLY A 110 4.17 3.20 5.24
N VAL A 111 4.34 1.89 5.11
CA VAL A 111 3.45 0.88 5.70
C VAL A 111 3.39 1.01 7.22
N LEU A 112 4.54 1.12 7.89
CA LEU A 112 4.61 1.24 9.35
C LEU A 112 4.05 2.57 9.85
N PHE A 113 4.32 3.67 9.15
CA PHE A 113 3.76 4.96 9.49
C PHE A 113 2.24 4.98 9.33
N ALA A 114 1.72 4.34 8.28
CA ALA A 114 0.28 4.14 8.10
C ALA A 114 -0.32 3.30 9.23
N ALA A 115 0.39 2.31 9.75
CA ALA A 115 -0.07 1.52 10.90
C ALA A 115 -0.20 2.38 12.17
N LEU A 116 0.71 3.31 12.41
CA LEU A 116 0.60 4.26 13.51
C LEU A 116 -0.63 5.16 13.34
N ILE A 117 -0.82 5.72 12.16
CA ILE A 117 -2.01 6.54 11.85
C ILE A 117 -3.29 5.69 11.96
N GLY A 118 -3.25 4.46 11.46
CA GLY A 118 -4.38 3.53 11.54
C GLY A 118 -4.81 3.26 12.97
N LYS A 119 -3.85 2.96 13.83
CA LYS A 119 -4.12 2.64 15.24
C LYS A 119 -4.55 3.85 16.07
N PHE A 120 -3.85 4.97 15.92
CA PHE A 120 -4.04 6.13 16.80
C PHE A 120 -4.99 7.19 16.26
N VAL A 121 -5.27 7.21 14.97
CA VAL A 121 -6.17 8.19 14.33
C VAL A 121 -7.40 7.53 13.73
N ILE A 122 -7.23 6.53 12.87
CA ILE A 122 -8.33 5.94 12.12
C ILE A 122 -9.23 5.10 13.05
N GLU A 123 -8.65 4.22 13.84
CA GLU A 123 -9.42 3.38 14.77
C GLU A 123 -10.30 4.20 15.71
N PRO A 124 -9.80 5.23 16.43
CA PRO A 124 -10.65 6.06 17.29
C PRO A 124 -11.76 6.79 16.53
N LEU A 125 -11.47 7.30 15.33
CA LEU A 125 -12.47 8.00 14.52
C LEU A 125 -13.63 7.09 14.13
N PHE A 126 -13.38 5.84 13.79
CA PHE A 126 -14.41 4.87 13.44
C PHE A 126 -15.11 4.30 14.66
N SER A 127 -14.41 4.14 15.79
CA SER A 127 -14.98 3.66 17.04
C SER A 127 -15.95 4.65 17.66
N SER A 128 -15.70 5.94 17.53
CA SER A 128 -16.57 7.01 18.05
C SER A 128 -17.90 7.14 17.28
N ARG A 129 -17.97 6.59 16.06
CA ARG A 129 -19.18 6.60 15.23
C ARG A 129 -20.09 5.40 15.43
N LYS A 130 -19.66 4.44 16.21
CA LYS A 130 -20.44 3.24 16.57
C LYS A 130 -20.95 3.34 17.99
#